data_12618af7a93bb4b651dabaac4e0d6938
#
_entry.id   12618af7a93bb4b651dabaac4e0d6938
#
_cell.length_a   1.000
_cell.length_b   1.000
_cell.length_c   1.000
_cell.angle_alpha   90.00
_cell.angle_beta   90.00
_cell.angle_gamma   90.00
#
_symmetry.space_group_name_H-M   'P 1'
#
loop_
_entity.id
_entity.type
_entity.pdbx_description
1 polymer ?
#
loop_
_entity_poly.entity_id
_entity_poly.type
_entity_poly.pdbx_seq_one_letter_code
_entity_poly.pdbx_strand_id
1 'polypeptide(L)'
;MVAIIDYGVGNLFSLQSSFAAIGAEATVTADKEVLEKADCIILPGVGAFEDAAKKLRSTGLDQTLKELAAKGKPLMGICLGMQLLFEKSYEYGCHEGLGLLKGSVRPIRDVIPQDHKTPHIGWN
;
A
#
# COMPACT_ATOMS: atom_id res chain seq x y z
N MET A 1 -16.53 -9.55 2.20
CA MET A 1 -15.21 -10.03 2.67
C MET A 1 -14.13 -9.03 2.23
N VAL A 2 -13.23 -8.70 3.14
CA VAL A 2 -12.08 -7.82 2.88
C VAL A 2 -10.87 -8.69 2.54
N ALA A 3 -10.16 -8.40 1.46
CA ALA A 3 -8.93 -9.09 1.13
C ALA A 3 -7.72 -8.22 1.48
N ILE A 4 -6.82 -8.76 2.28
CA ILE A 4 -5.56 -8.11 2.66
C ILE A 4 -4.46 -8.75 1.82
N ILE A 5 -3.75 -7.96 1.03
CA ILE A 5 -2.74 -8.50 0.12
C ILE A 5 -1.50 -8.96 0.87
N ASP A 6 -1.16 -10.23 0.66
CA ASP A 6 0.08 -10.83 1.15
C ASP A 6 1.12 -10.83 0.02
N TYR A 7 2.04 -9.87 0.08
CA TYR A 7 3.15 -9.81 -0.89
C TYR A 7 4.51 -9.77 -0.18
N GLY A 8 4.52 -10.21 1.09
CA GLY A 8 5.73 -10.29 1.89
C GLY A 8 6.10 -8.99 2.61
N VAL A 9 5.21 -8.00 2.60
CA VAL A 9 5.44 -6.70 3.25
C VAL A 9 4.20 -6.28 4.01
N GLY A 10 4.39 -5.82 5.25
CA GLY A 10 3.30 -5.32 6.07
C GLY A 10 3.04 -6.17 7.30
N ASN A 11 2.28 -5.61 8.24
CA ASN A 11 1.89 -6.30 9.46
C ASN A 11 0.50 -6.92 9.28
N LEU A 12 0.48 -8.11 8.69
CA LEU A 12 -0.76 -8.79 8.31
C LEU A 12 -1.57 -9.23 9.52
N PHE A 13 -0.90 -9.69 10.58
CA PHE A 13 -1.57 -10.13 11.79
C PHE A 13 -2.33 -8.99 12.46
N SER A 14 -1.71 -7.82 12.59
CA SER A 14 -2.37 -6.65 13.18
C SER A 14 -3.59 -6.22 12.39
N LEU A 15 -3.52 -6.27 11.06
CA LEU A 15 -4.65 -5.92 10.21
C LEU A 15 -5.79 -6.91 10.36
N GLN A 16 -5.50 -8.22 10.34
CA GLN A 16 -6.53 -9.23 10.56
C GLN A 16 -7.20 -9.07 11.92
N SER A 17 -6.41 -8.82 12.96
CA SER A 17 -6.93 -8.62 14.31
C SER A 17 -7.82 -7.37 14.39
N SER A 18 -7.43 -6.30 13.71
CA SER A 18 -8.22 -5.07 13.69
C SER A 18 -9.57 -5.27 12.99
N PHE A 19 -9.60 -5.97 11.87
CA PHE A 19 -10.86 -6.26 11.19
C PHE A 19 -11.74 -7.18 12.01
N ALA A 20 -11.16 -8.21 12.65
CA ALA A 20 -11.91 -9.10 13.53
C ALA A 20 -12.53 -8.33 14.70
N ALA A 21 -11.82 -7.35 15.26
CA ALA A 21 -12.30 -6.54 16.37
C ALA A 21 -13.56 -5.74 16.03
N ILE A 22 -13.73 -5.34 14.78
CA ILE A 22 -14.92 -4.61 14.32
C ILE A 22 -15.96 -5.53 13.68
N GLY A 23 -15.77 -6.85 13.77
CA GLY A 23 -16.70 -7.83 13.23
C GLY A 23 -16.66 -8.00 11.72
N ALA A 24 -15.61 -7.55 11.05
CA ALA A 24 -15.47 -7.69 9.61
C ALA A 24 -14.65 -8.94 9.27
N GLU A 25 -15.10 -9.67 8.26
CA GLU A 25 -14.37 -10.82 7.74
C GLU A 25 -13.23 -10.35 6.85
N ALA A 26 -11.99 -10.75 7.17
CA ALA A 26 -10.82 -10.40 6.40
C ALA A 26 -9.97 -11.62 6.10
N THR A 27 -9.53 -11.75 4.85
CA THR A 27 -8.71 -12.86 4.38
C THR A 27 -7.38 -12.32 3.87
N VAL A 28 -6.28 -12.89 4.34
CA VAL A 28 -4.93 -12.58 3.84
C VAL A 28 -4.66 -13.48 2.64
N THR A 29 -4.37 -12.91 1.48
CA THR A 29 -4.22 -13.68 0.26
C THR A 29 -3.37 -12.96 -0.79
N ALA A 30 -2.76 -13.73 -1.67
CA ALA A 30 -2.12 -13.26 -2.89
C ALA A 30 -2.80 -13.84 -4.13
N ASP A 31 -3.89 -14.59 -3.96
CA ASP A 31 -4.61 -15.25 -5.03
C ASP A 31 -5.52 -14.29 -5.77
N LYS A 32 -5.28 -14.13 -7.07
CA LYS A 32 -6.07 -13.23 -7.92
C LYS A 32 -7.56 -13.52 -7.87
N GLU A 33 -7.96 -14.79 -7.85
CA GLU A 33 -9.37 -15.16 -7.82
C GLU A 33 -10.05 -14.71 -6.53
N VAL A 34 -9.36 -14.83 -5.40
CA VAL A 34 -9.87 -14.36 -4.11
C VAL A 34 -9.99 -12.85 -4.11
N LEU A 35 -9.00 -12.15 -4.67
CA LEU A 35 -9.02 -10.70 -4.78
C LEU A 35 -10.20 -10.22 -5.65
N GLU A 36 -10.47 -10.92 -6.74
CA GLU A 36 -11.59 -10.57 -7.62
C GLU A 36 -12.95 -10.72 -6.92
N LYS A 37 -13.07 -11.70 -6.04
CA LYS A 37 -14.33 -11.97 -5.31
C LYS A 37 -14.51 -11.09 -4.08
N ALA A 38 -13.45 -10.46 -3.59
CA ALA A 38 -13.52 -9.62 -2.41
C ALA A 38 -14.36 -8.35 -2.65
N ASP A 39 -14.98 -7.83 -1.61
CA ASP A 39 -15.72 -6.58 -1.68
C ASP A 39 -14.78 -5.38 -1.75
N CYS A 40 -13.63 -5.47 -1.11
CA CYS A 40 -12.58 -4.46 -1.16
C CYS A 40 -11.22 -5.07 -0.85
N ILE A 41 -10.17 -4.33 -1.19
CA ILE A 41 -8.79 -4.79 -1.07
C ILE A 41 -8.01 -3.82 -0.20
N ILE A 42 -7.21 -4.37 0.73
CA ILE A 42 -6.29 -3.60 1.56
C ILE A 42 -4.87 -3.90 1.09
N LEU A 43 -4.14 -2.84 0.74
CA LEU A 43 -2.72 -2.94 0.40
C LEU A 43 -1.90 -2.41 1.57
N PRO A 44 -1.32 -3.30 2.39
CA PRO A 44 -0.47 -2.89 3.50
C PRO A 44 0.94 -2.60 3.02
N GLY A 45 1.77 -2.03 3.89
CA GLY A 45 3.18 -1.89 3.61
C GLY A 45 3.93 -1.24 4.76
N VAL A 46 5.16 -1.72 4.96
CA VAL A 46 6.13 -1.14 5.90
C VAL A 46 7.50 -1.22 5.24
N GLY A 47 8.42 -0.35 5.65
CA GLY A 47 9.78 -0.35 5.14
C GLY A 47 9.98 0.54 3.92
N ALA A 48 10.91 0.17 3.05
CA ALA A 48 11.30 0.98 1.91
C ALA A 48 10.39 0.79 0.71
N PHE A 49 10.05 1.90 0.06
CA PHE A 49 9.20 1.91 -1.13
C PHE A 49 9.75 1.00 -2.24
N GLU A 50 11.04 1.10 -2.53
CA GLU A 50 11.68 0.32 -3.61
C GLU A 50 11.51 -1.18 -3.42
N ASP A 51 11.75 -1.67 -2.20
CA ASP A 51 11.65 -3.09 -1.91
C ASP A 51 10.22 -3.60 -2.07
N ALA A 52 9.26 -2.85 -1.55
CA ALA A 52 7.84 -3.21 -1.64
C ALA A 52 7.37 -3.19 -3.10
N ALA A 53 7.76 -2.19 -3.87
CA ALA A 53 7.39 -2.09 -5.28
C ALA A 53 7.97 -3.26 -6.08
N LYS A 54 9.21 -3.66 -5.79
CA LYS A 54 9.83 -4.83 -6.43
C LYS A 54 9.07 -6.11 -6.12
N LYS A 55 8.67 -6.31 -4.87
CA LYS A 55 7.90 -7.49 -4.47
C LYS A 55 6.55 -7.56 -5.16
N LEU A 56 5.86 -6.44 -5.28
CA LEU A 56 4.59 -6.39 -6.04
C LEU A 56 4.81 -6.78 -7.50
N ARG A 57 5.84 -6.23 -8.13
CA ARG A 57 6.14 -6.54 -9.54
C ARG A 57 6.55 -8.00 -9.74
N SER A 58 7.37 -8.54 -8.85
CA SER A 58 7.87 -9.92 -8.98
C SER A 58 6.76 -10.96 -8.86
N THR A 59 5.68 -10.64 -8.14
CA THR A 59 4.53 -11.54 -7.96
C THR A 59 3.43 -11.32 -8.99
N GLY A 60 3.54 -10.26 -9.81
CA GLY A 60 2.48 -9.88 -10.75
C GLY A 60 1.29 -9.18 -10.09
N LEU A 61 1.32 -8.97 -8.79
CA LEU A 61 0.23 -8.33 -8.07
C LEU A 61 0.03 -6.87 -8.47
N ASP A 62 1.08 -6.20 -8.95
CA ASP A 62 0.97 -4.84 -9.47
C ASP A 62 -0.03 -4.77 -10.62
N GLN A 63 0.05 -5.67 -11.58
CA GLN A 63 -0.88 -5.73 -12.70
C GLN A 63 -2.29 -6.11 -12.24
N THR A 64 -2.40 -7.08 -11.34
CA THR A 64 -3.68 -7.49 -10.77
C THR A 64 -4.39 -6.31 -10.09
N LEU A 65 -3.67 -5.53 -9.29
CA LEU A 65 -4.23 -4.37 -8.62
C LEU A 65 -4.68 -3.29 -9.60
N LYS A 66 -3.90 -3.03 -10.63
CA LYS A 66 -4.27 -2.07 -11.67
C LYS A 66 -5.53 -2.49 -12.40
N GLU A 67 -5.64 -3.76 -12.76
CA GLU A 67 -6.83 -4.30 -13.42
C GLU A 67 -8.06 -4.20 -12.55
N LEU A 68 -7.97 -4.58 -11.28
CA LEU A 68 -9.09 -4.55 -10.35
C LEU A 68 -9.54 -3.12 -10.05
N ALA A 69 -8.59 -2.20 -9.88
CA ALA A 69 -8.90 -0.78 -9.70
C ALA A 69 -9.62 -0.20 -10.91
N ALA A 70 -9.18 -0.56 -12.11
CA ALA A 70 -9.83 -0.11 -13.35
C ALA A 70 -11.26 -0.62 -13.47
N LYS A 71 -11.56 -1.77 -12.88
CA LYS A 71 -12.92 -2.33 -12.83
C LYS A 71 -13.79 -1.74 -11.72
N GLY A 72 -13.24 -0.82 -10.93
CA GLY A 72 -13.96 -0.17 -9.85
C GLY A 72 -13.88 -0.87 -8.50
N LYS A 73 -12.99 -1.84 -8.32
CA LYS A 73 -12.80 -2.51 -7.03
C LYS A 73 -12.26 -1.50 -6.00
N PRO A 74 -12.92 -1.32 -4.85
CA PRO A 74 -12.39 -0.45 -3.81
C PRO A 74 -11.04 -0.94 -3.30
N LEU A 75 -10.07 -0.04 -3.22
CA LEU A 75 -8.71 -0.33 -2.82
C LEU A 75 -8.24 0.70 -1.81
N MET A 76 -7.76 0.24 -0.66
CA MET A 76 -7.23 1.10 0.39
C MET A 76 -5.78 0.77 0.67
N GLY A 77 -4.91 1.76 0.58
CA GLY A 77 -3.49 1.62 0.95
C GLY A 77 -3.26 2.12 2.37
N ILE A 78 -2.45 1.38 3.14
CA ILE A 78 -2.11 1.72 4.52
C ILE A 78 -0.60 1.92 4.62
N CYS A 79 -0.17 3.06 5.19
CA CYS A 79 1.25 3.44 5.34
C CYS A 79 1.97 3.38 4.00
N LEU A 80 3.03 2.59 3.90
CA LEU A 80 3.77 2.39 2.67
C LEU A 80 2.86 1.90 1.53
N GLY A 81 1.84 1.09 1.85
CA GLY A 81 0.85 0.66 0.87
C GLY A 81 0.13 1.82 0.21
N MET A 82 -0.21 2.84 0.99
CA MET A 82 -0.79 4.08 0.44
C MET A 82 0.19 4.79 -0.49
N GLN A 83 1.47 4.86 -0.11
CA GLN A 83 2.49 5.46 -0.95
C GLN A 83 2.64 4.74 -2.29
N LEU A 84 2.52 3.42 -2.30
CA LEU A 84 2.61 2.61 -3.52
C LEU A 84 1.51 2.92 -4.55
N LEU A 85 0.41 3.52 -4.14
CA LEU A 85 -0.68 3.91 -5.05
C LEU A 85 -0.31 5.09 -5.95
N PHE A 86 0.66 5.90 -5.55
CA PHE A 86 1.09 7.06 -6.33
C PHE A 86 1.96 6.68 -7.52
N GLU A 87 2.23 7.65 -8.37
CA GLU A 87 3.00 7.42 -9.60
C GLU A 87 4.47 7.13 -9.32
N LYS A 88 5.08 7.87 -8.38
CA LYS A 88 6.51 7.79 -8.09
C LYS A 88 6.81 8.06 -6.63
N SER A 89 7.97 7.58 -6.19
CA SER A 89 8.54 7.92 -4.90
C SER A 89 9.98 8.38 -5.10
N TYR A 90 10.35 9.43 -4.39
CA TYR A 90 11.73 9.96 -4.36
C TYR A 90 12.48 9.52 -3.11
N GLU A 91 12.00 8.48 -2.44
CA GLU A 91 12.72 7.87 -1.31
C GLU A 91 13.90 7.06 -1.84
N TYR A 92 15.11 7.49 -1.49
CA TYR A 92 16.36 6.86 -1.95
C TYR A 92 16.45 6.68 -3.47
N GLY A 93 16.16 7.74 -4.21
CA GLY A 93 16.15 7.73 -5.67
C GLY A 93 14.75 7.95 -6.22
N CYS A 94 14.54 7.64 -7.49
CA CYS A 94 13.25 7.75 -8.14
C CYS A 94 12.73 6.36 -8.48
N HIS A 95 11.63 5.97 -7.88
CA HIS A 95 11.04 4.63 -8.05
C HIS A 95 9.58 4.74 -8.46
N GLU A 96 9.15 3.88 -9.36
CA GLU A 96 7.77 3.86 -9.85
C GLU A 96 6.84 3.14 -8.88
N GLY A 97 5.66 3.74 -8.64
CA GLY A 97 4.55 3.11 -7.93
C GLY A 97 3.51 2.55 -8.89
N LEU A 98 2.30 2.33 -8.38
CA LEU A 98 1.19 1.78 -9.18
C LEU A 98 0.55 2.82 -10.11
N GLY A 99 0.72 4.10 -9.83
CA GLY A 99 0.15 5.16 -10.65
C GLY A 99 -1.37 5.26 -10.61
N LEU A 100 -2.00 4.70 -9.59
CA LEU A 100 -3.45 4.78 -9.42
C LEU A 100 -3.91 6.14 -8.91
N LEU A 101 -3.02 6.84 -8.21
CA LEU A 101 -3.23 8.20 -7.75
C LEU A 101 -2.16 9.09 -8.38
N LYS A 102 -2.56 10.28 -8.80
CA LYS A 102 -1.61 11.27 -9.35
C LYS A 102 -0.78 11.87 -8.24
N GLY A 103 0.49 12.11 -8.52
CA GLY A 103 1.40 12.73 -7.59
C GLY A 103 2.58 11.84 -7.24
N SER A 104 3.40 12.31 -6.33
CA SER A 104 4.63 11.64 -5.93
C SER A 104 4.83 11.69 -4.42
N VAL A 105 5.56 10.70 -3.91
CA VAL A 105 5.98 10.65 -2.52
C VAL A 105 7.34 11.36 -2.44
N ARG A 106 7.46 12.35 -1.56
CA ARG A 106 8.68 13.14 -1.41
C ARG A 106 9.13 13.17 0.05
N PRO A 107 10.44 13.29 0.31
CA PRO A 107 10.92 13.49 1.67
C PRO A 107 10.32 14.76 2.27
N ILE A 108 9.92 14.68 3.54
CA ILE A 108 9.33 15.83 4.24
C ILE A 108 10.30 17.02 4.23
N ARG A 109 11.60 16.78 4.35
CA ARG A 109 12.63 17.83 4.33
C ARG A 109 12.62 18.69 3.07
N ASP A 110 12.05 18.19 1.97
CA ASP A 110 11.98 18.92 0.70
C ASP A 110 10.84 19.93 0.67
N VAL A 111 9.86 19.82 1.58
CA VAL A 111 8.63 20.60 1.58
C VAL A 111 8.37 21.36 2.88
N ILE A 112 9.25 21.22 3.88
CA ILE A 112 9.15 21.95 5.16
C ILE A 112 10.35 22.86 5.36
N PRO A 113 10.23 23.89 6.25
CA PRO A 113 11.39 24.71 6.62
C PRO A 113 12.51 23.87 7.22
N GLN A 114 13.78 24.28 6.97
CA GLN A 114 14.95 23.52 7.40
C GLN A 114 15.10 23.42 8.92
N ASP A 115 14.47 24.31 9.67
CA ASP A 115 14.50 24.29 11.13
C ASP A 115 13.54 23.29 11.76
N HIS A 116 12.70 22.64 10.95
CA HIS A 116 11.82 21.58 11.43
C HIS A 116 12.54 20.24 11.48
N LYS A 117 12.19 19.43 12.48
CA LYS A 117 12.81 18.11 12.65
C LYS A 117 12.34 17.10 11.62
N THR A 118 13.28 16.29 11.17
CA THR A 118 13.02 15.09 10.35
C THR A 118 13.73 13.93 11.03
N PRO A 119 13.05 12.81 11.40
CA PRO A 119 11.63 12.53 11.12
C PRO A 119 10.68 13.24 12.07
N HIS A 120 9.43 13.35 11.66
CA HIS A 120 8.34 13.83 12.49
C HIS A 120 7.65 12.65 13.17
N ILE A 121 7.59 12.66 14.50
CA ILE A 121 6.93 11.60 15.28
C ILE A 121 5.88 12.24 16.18
N GLY A 122 4.62 11.84 16.01
CA GLY A 122 3.51 12.40 16.76
C GLY A 122 2.16 12.03 16.15
N TRP A 123 1.11 12.66 16.67
CA TRP A 123 -0.27 12.40 16.23
C TRP A 123 -0.79 13.43 15.21
N ASN A 124 0.05 14.33 14.76
CA ASN A 124 -0.35 15.40 13.82
C ASN A 124 0.50 15.46 12.58
#